data_2ddf6ef250c99ba05a7e3624c9ba47a8
#
_entry.id   2ddf6ef250c99ba05a7e3624c9ba47a8
#
_cell.length_a   1.000
_cell.length_b   1.000
_cell.length_c   1.000
_cell.angle_alpha   90.00
_cell.angle_beta   90.00
_cell.angle_gamma   90.00
#
_symmetry.space_group_name_H-M   'P 1'
#
loop_
_entity.id
_entity.type
_entity.pdbx_description
1 polymer ?
#
loop_
_entity_poly.entity_id
_entity_poly.type
_entity_poly.pdbx_seq_one_letter_code
_entity_poly.pdbx_strand_id
1 'polypeptide(L)'
;MGRASVFENRKWVPLFAGSAALSWACAFPLIKLGLADFGIAGTDTGGKALFAGARFLLAGLVVLAVAKLCGRSFAVPRGKTRWQLVLFGLVNTALHYFFFYLGVSNSPGGRASILDSLGTFLLILAAAVVFREKLTLRSIFGCLLGFSGIVLINLGSTAGQFTLSGDGMLLCSSVCAMAGGLLTRVVTRKMDPLVATGHSLALGGALLIPAGLLMGAHPVGVRLQGLL
;
A
#
# COMPACT_ATOMS: atom_id res chain seq x y z
N MET A 1 -17.27 18.54 26.61
CA MET A 1 -17.82 18.23 25.27
C MET A 1 -16.66 18.32 24.27
N GLY A 2 -16.00 17.19 23.93
CA GLY A 2 -14.92 17.16 22.97
C GLY A 2 -15.48 17.46 21.59
N ARG A 3 -14.84 18.40 20.86
CA ARG A 3 -15.12 18.64 19.44
C ARG A 3 -14.87 17.30 18.72
N ALA A 4 -15.93 16.71 18.15
CA ALA A 4 -15.78 15.58 17.24
C ALA A 4 -14.70 15.96 16.20
N SER A 5 -13.66 15.13 16.06
CA SER A 5 -12.59 15.46 15.14
C SER A 5 -13.18 15.55 13.73
N VAL A 6 -12.65 16.42 12.89
CA VAL A 6 -13.12 16.61 11.49
C VAL A 6 -13.15 15.26 10.77
N PHE A 7 -12.26 14.33 11.15
CA PHE A 7 -12.16 12.97 10.60
C PHE A 7 -13.28 12.02 11.02
N GLU A 8 -14.02 12.33 12.09
CA GLU A 8 -15.18 11.53 12.55
C GLU A 8 -16.50 12.04 11.96
N ASN A 9 -16.49 13.21 11.35
CA ASN A 9 -17.68 13.82 10.77
C ASN A 9 -18.00 13.17 9.41
N ARG A 10 -19.12 12.44 9.37
CA ARG A 10 -19.60 11.67 8.22
C ARG A 10 -19.71 12.49 6.92
N LYS A 11 -19.88 13.80 7.02
CA LYS A 11 -19.97 14.71 5.86
C LYS A 11 -18.63 14.84 5.12
N TRP A 12 -17.49 14.70 5.81
CA TRP A 12 -16.16 14.82 5.23
C TRP A 12 -15.59 13.51 4.70
N VAL A 13 -16.22 12.37 5.04
CA VAL A 13 -15.76 11.04 4.60
C VAL A 13 -15.62 10.94 3.07
N PRO A 14 -16.59 11.42 2.24
CA PRO A 14 -16.42 11.33 0.78
C PRO A 14 -15.22 12.14 0.27
N LEU A 15 -14.96 13.31 0.86
CA LEU A 15 -13.83 14.16 0.48
C LEU A 15 -12.49 13.48 0.83
N PHE A 16 -12.37 12.94 2.04
CA PHE A 16 -11.17 12.22 2.45
C PHE A 16 -10.96 10.94 1.65
N ALA A 17 -12.02 10.20 1.38
CA ALA A 17 -11.95 8.99 0.55
C ALA A 17 -11.56 9.33 -0.89
N GLY A 18 -12.14 10.40 -1.47
CA GLY A 18 -11.81 10.86 -2.82
C GLY A 18 -10.36 11.33 -2.94
N SER A 19 -9.87 12.11 -1.97
CA SER A 19 -8.47 12.56 -1.95
C SER A 19 -7.48 11.41 -1.79
N ALA A 20 -7.81 10.42 -0.96
CA ALA A 20 -7.00 9.22 -0.79
C ALA A 20 -6.98 8.37 -2.09
N ALA A 21 -8.14 8.20 -2.73
CA ALA A 21 -8.24 7.47 -4.00
C ALA A 21 -7.46 8.16 -5.12
N LEU A 22 -7.53 9.50 -5.22
CA LEU A 22 -6.76 10.28 -6.19
C LEU A 22 -5.25 10.14 -5.94
N SER A 23 -4.81 10.28 -4.68
CA SER A 23 -3.41 10.10 -4.31
C SER A 23 -2.92 8.69 -4.65
N TRP A 24 -3.74 7.67 -4.44
CA TRP A 24 -3.42 6.29 -4.80
C TRP A 24 -3.34 6.09 -6.31
N ALA A 25 -4.27 6.66 -7.08
CA ALA A 25 -4.25 6.59 -8.54
C ALA A 25 -2.98 7.22 -9.14
N CYS A 26 -2.50 8.34 -8.59
CA CYS A 26 -1.25 8.98 -8.99
C CYS A 26 -0.01 8.11 -8.69
N ALA A 27 -0.08 7.16 -7.76
CA ALA A 27 1.07 6.31 -7.42
C ALA A 27 1.53 5.45 -8.60
N PHE A 28 0.61 4.94 -9.44
CA PHE A 28 0.95 4.06 -10.57
C PHE A 28 1.88 4.75 -11.60
N PRO A 29 1.53 5.93 -12.17
CA PRO A 29 2.43 6.63 -13.07
C PRO A 29 3.69 7.13 -12.36
N LEU A 30 3.59 7.65 -11.13
CA LEU A 30 4.72 8.18 -10.40
C LEU A 30 5.77 7.11 -10.05
N ILE A 31 5.35 5.87 -9.78
CA ILE A 31 6.28 4.75 -9.59
C ILE A 31 7.06 4.48 -10.88
N LYS A 32 6.36 4.39 -12.02
CA LYS A 32 7.02 4.13 -13.31
C LYS A 32 7.98 5.24 -13.70
N LEU A 33 7.60 6.50 -13.53
CA LEU A 33 8.46 7.65 -13.76
C LEU A 33 9.67 7.60 -12.81
N GLY A 34 9.45 7.41 -11.51
CA GLY A 34 10.54 7.34 -10.56
C GLY A 34 11.52 6.20 -10.86
N LEU A 35 11.06 5.02 -11.23
CA LEU A 35 11.94 3.92 -11.63
C LEU A 35 12.77 4.28 -12.87
N ALA A 36 12.16 4.97 -13.84
CA ALA A 36 12.86 5.44 -15.04
C ALA A 36 13.90 6.52 -14.72
N ASP A 37 13.56 7.53 -13.91
CA ASP A 37 14.45 8.62 -13.51
C ASP A 37 15.67 8.13 -12.73
N PHE A 38 15.51 7.07 -11.93
CA PHE A 38 16.61 6.43 -11.22
C PHE A 38 17.33 5.37 -12.07
N GLY A 39 16.95 5.16 -13.33
CA GLY A 39 17.56 4.20 -14.24
C GLY A 39 17.39 2.75 -13.80
N ILE A 40 16.34 2.44 -13.02
CA ILE A 40 16.04 1.10 -12.51
C ILE A 40 15.33 0.31 -13.61
N ALA A 41 16.03 -0.68 -14.15
CA ALA A 41 15.50 -1.52 -15.22
C ALA A 41 14.30 -2.37 -14.78
N GLY A 42 13.42 -2.73 -15.73
CA GLY A 42 12.28 -3.62 -15.47
C GLY A 42 12.67 -4.99 -14.89
N THR A 43 13.89 -5.47 -15.15
CA THR A 43 14.46 -6.72 -14.63
C THR A 43 15.16 -6.56 -13.27
N ASP A 44 15.46 -5.33 -12.85
CA ASP A 44 16.17 -5.05 -11.60
C ASP A 44 15.23 -5.11 -10.38
N THR A 45 15.07 -6.31 -9.84
CA THR A 45 14.26 -6.56 -8.64
C THR A 45 14.84 -5.89 -7.40
N GLY A 46 16.18 -5.93 -7.26
CA GLY A 46 16.87 -5.33 -6.12
C GLY A 46 16.72 -3.81 -6.09
N GLY A 47 16.95 -3.15 -7.23
CA GLY A 47 16.77 -1.71 -7.38
C GLY A 47 15.35 -1.24 -7.05
N LYS A 48 14.33 -1.99 -7.50
CA LYS A 48 12.93 -1.69 -7.14
C LYS A 48 12.66 -1.80 -5.65
N ALA A 49 13.17 -2.84 -5.00
CA ALA A 49 13.02 -3.03 -3.55
C ALA A 49 13.75 -1.92 -2.77
N LEU A 50 14.96 -1.56 -3.18
CA LEU A 50 15.73 -0.48 -2.57
C LEU A 50 15.02 0.88 -2.70
N PHE A 51 14.52 1.19 -3.91
CA PHE A 51 13.77 2.42 -4.18
C PHE A 51 12.49 2.49 -3.35
N ALA A 52 11.71 1.42 -3.32
CA ALA A 52 10.52 1.32 -2.48
C ALA A 52 10.86 1.48 -1.00
N GLY A 53 11.91 0.79 -0.55
CA GLY A 53 12.38 0.83 0.84
C GLY A 53 12.76 2.22 1.31
N ALA A 54 13.57 2.93 0.54
CA ALA A 54 13.99 4.31 0.82
C ALA A 54 12.77 5.25 0.89
N ARG A 55 11.85 5.15 -0.08
CA ARG A 55 10.65 5.97 -0.13
C ARG A 55 9.73 5.72 1.07
N PHE A 56 9.50 4.46 1.44
CA PHE A 56 8.62 4.14 2.57
C PHE A 56 9.27 4.44 3.91
N LEU A 57 10.57 4.27 4.05
CA LEU A 57 11.29 4.68 5.26
C LEU A 57 11.15 6.18 5.48
N LEU A 58 11.42 6.99 4.45
CA LEU A 58 11.26 8.44 4.53
C LEU A 58 9.83 8.85 4.82
N ALA A 59 8.85 8.28 4.12
CA ALA A 59 7.44 8.54 4.36
C ALA A 59 7.04 8.19 5.80
N GLY A 60 7.49 7.05 6.32
CA GLY A 60 7.24 6.62 7.69
C GLY A 60 7.81 7.58 8.73
N LEU A 61 9.04 8.05 8.51
CA LEU A 61 9.69 9.03 9.39
C LEU A 61 8.94 10.38 9.38
N VAL A 62 8.51 10.84 8.19
CA VAL A 62 7.71 12.07 8.07
C VAL A 62 6.38 11.93 8.79
N VAL A 63 5.66 10.81 8.60
CA VAL A 63 4.39 10.55 9.29
C VAL A 63 4.58 10.52 10.81
N LEU A 64 5.65 9.88 11.31
CA LEU A 64 5.98 9.87 12.72
C LEU A 64 6.33 11.27 13.25
N ALA A 65 7.10 12.06 12.49
CA ALA A 65 7.40 13.44 12.85
C ALA A 65 6.11 14.28 12.97
N VAL A 66 5.21 14.18 11.98
CA VAL A 66 3.90 14.84 12.02
C VAL A 66 3.07 14.37 13.23
N ALA A 67 3.04 13.08 13.51
CA ALA A 67 2.34 12.54 14.68
C ALA A 67 2.88 13.14 15.98
N LYS A 68 4.21 13.29 16.08
CA LYS A 68 4.86 13.94 17.24
C LYS A 68 4.46 15.41 17.36
N LEU A 69 4.49 16.16 16.26
CA LEU A 69 4.08 17.56 16.26
C LEU A 69 2.60 17.74 16.63
N CYS A 70 1.75 16.76 16.28
CA CYS A 70 0.34 16.72 16.68
C CYS A 70 0.12 16.23 18.13
N GLY A 71 1.16 16.03 18.92
CA GLY A 71 1.08 15.59 20.32
C GLY A 71 0.56 14.15 20.50
N ARG A 72 0.68 13.30 19.47
CA ARG A 72 0.22 11.91 19.54
C ARG A 72 1.18 11.06 20.37
N SER A 73 0.63 10.14 21.15
CA SER A 73 1.44 9.23 21.96
C SER A 73 2.16 8.18 21.10
N PHE A 74 3.47 8.10 21.21
CA PHE A 74 4.31 7.10 20.57
C PHE A 74 4.39 5.78 21.34
N ALA A 75 3.65 5.64 22.43
CA ALA A 75 3.71 4.44 23.25
C ALA A 75 3.32 3.21 22.42
N VAL A 76 4.31 2.40 22.10
CA VAL A 76 4.10 1.07 21.52
C VAL A 76 3.72 0.12 22.64
N PRO A 77 2.51 -0.42 22.67
CA PRO A 77 2.10 -1.37 23.69
C PRO A 77 3.05 -2.58 23.74
N ARG A 78 3.38 -3.02 24.95
CA ARG A 78 4.28 -4.17 25.15
C ARG A 78 3.59 -5.50 24.81
N GLY A 79 4.40 -6.56 24.66
CA GLY A 79 3.91 -7.91 24.45
C GLY A 79 3.35 -8.18 23.03
N LYS A 80 2.20 -8.84 22.95
CA LYS A 80 1.60 -9.30 21.69
C LYS A 80 1.40 -8.18 20.64
N THR A 81 1.08 -6.96 21.09
CA THR A 81 0.83 -5.83 20.19
C THR A 81 2.11 -5.38 19.48
N ARG A 82 3.26 -5.48 20.12
CA ARG A 82 4.56 -5.17 19.49
C ARG A 82 4.84 -6.10 18.31
N TRP A 83 4.60 -7.39 18.49
CA TRP A 83 4.73 -8.38 17.42
C TRP A 83 3.71 -8.16 16.29
N GLN A 84 2.48 -7.78 16.65
CA GLN A 84 1.46 -7.41 15.66
C GLN A 84 1.87 -6.19 14.84
N LEU A 85 2.54 -5.20 15.46
CA LEU A 85 3.06 -4.02 14.76
C LEU A 85 4.21 -4.39 13.81
N VAL A 86 5.13 -5.27 14.24
CA VAL A 86 6.21 -5.77 13.37
C VAL A 86 5.63 -6.54 12.18
N LEU A 87 4.68 -7.45 12.45
CA LEU A 87 3.99 -8.19 11.40
C LEU A 87 3.21 -7.27 10.45
N PHE A 88 2.61 -6.20 10.99
CA PHE A 88 1.94 -5.17 10.20
C PHE A 88 2.91 -4.46 9.27
N GLY A 89 4.08 -4.02 9.73
CA GLY A 89 5.12 -3.43 8.90
C GLY A 89 5.65 -4.39 7.82
N LEU A 90 5.85 -5.65 8.19
CA LEU A 90 6.31 -6.69 7.28
C LEU A 90 5.27 -6.96 6.17
N VAL A 91 4.03 -7.25 6.54
CA VAL A 91 3.01 -7.70 5.58
C VAL A 91 2.41 -6.52 4.80
N ASN A 92 2.02 -5.45 5.51
CA ASN A 92 1.33 -4.32 4.91
C ASN A 92 2.25 -3.40 4.10
N THR A 93 3.55 -3.38 4.43
CA THR A 93 4.49 -2.50 3.73
C THR A 93 5.57 -3.29 3.01
N ALA A 94 6.38 -4.09 3.68
CA ALA A 94 7.51 -4.74 3.01
C ALA A 94 7.04 -5.72 1.92
N LEU A 95 6.29 -6.76 2.27
CA LEU A 95 5.86 -7.79 1.31
C LEU A 95 4.85 -7.23 0.29
N HIS A 96 3.85 -6.47 0.76
CA HIS A 96 2.86 -5.87 -0.14
C HIS A 96 3.53 -5.02 -1.22
N TYR A 97 4.34 -4.06 -0.86
CA TYR A 97 4.96 -3.18 -1.84
C TYR A 97 6.10 -3.81 -2.62
N PHE A 98 6.80 -4.79 -2.07
CA PHE A 98 7.74 -5.60 -2.85
C PHE A 98 7.04 -6.24 -4.05
N PHE A 99 5.97 -6.98 -3.82
CA PHE A 99 5.20 -7.61 -4.89
C PHE A 99 4.51 -6.59 -5.79
N PHE A 100 4.01 -5.49 -5.21
CA PHE A 100 3.35 -4.42 -5.97
C PHE A 100 4.28 -3.75 -6.98
N TYR A 101 5.49 -3.38 -6.57
CA TYR A 101 6.46 -2.75 -7.47
C TYR A 101 6.90 -3.69 -8.59
N LEU A 102 7.12 -4.97 -8.29
CA LEU A 102 7.42 -5.98 -9.29
C LEU A 102 6.26 -6.12 -10.28
N GLY A 103 5.05 -6.22 -9.77
CA GLY A 103 3.86 -6.37 -10.57
C GLY A 103 3.58 -5.18 -11.48
N VAL A 104 3.55 -3.97 -10.93
CA VAL A 104 3.29 -2.73 -11.70
C VAL A 104 4.35 -2.47 -12.76
N SER A 105 5.61 -2.81 -12.51
CA SER A 105 6.68 -2.60 -13.49
C SER A 105 6.62 -3.59 -14.67
N ASN A 106 6.02 -4.76 -14.47
CA ASN A 106 5.95 -5.85 -15.45
C ASN A 106 4.55 -6.09 -16.04
N SER A 107 3.54 -5.29 -15.62
CA SER A 107 2.18 -5.39 -16.15
C SER A 107 1.72 -4.08 -16.81
N PRO A 108 0.83 -4.14 -17.80
CA PRO A 108 0.13 -2.95 -18.30
C PRO A 108 -0.65 -2.26 -17.17
N GLY A 109 -0.63 -0.92 -17.14
CA GLY A 109 -1.22 -0.14 -16.04
C GLY A 109 -2.69 -0.44 -15.77
N GLY A 110 -3.50 -0.65 -16.83
CA GLY A 110 -4.90 -1.00 -16.68
C GLY A 110 -5.09 -2.36 -15.99
N ARG A 111 -4.34 -3.39 -16.40
CA ARG A 111 -4.39 -4.71 -15.77
C ARG A 111 -3.89 -4.65 -14.33
N ALA A 112 -2.80 -3.90 -14.09
CA ALA A 112 -2.26 -3.72 -12.75
C ALA A 112 -3.31 -3.13 -11.79
N SER A 113 -4.08 -2.13 -12.22
CA SER A 113 -5.13 -1.52 -11.40
C SER A 113 -6.30 -2.47 -11.08
N ILE A 114 -6.68 -3.36 -12.02
CA ILE A 114 -7.70 -4.40 -11.77
C ILE A 114 -7.21 -5.38 -10.70
N LEU A 115 -6.01 -5.92 -10.89
CA LEU A 115 -5.45 -6.93 -10.00
C LEU A 115 -5.18 -6.36 -8.60
N ASP A 116 -4.70 -5.12 -8.50
CA ASP A 116 -4.51 -4.43 -7.23
C ASP A 116 -5.84 -4.22 -6.48
N SER A 117 -6.90 -3.88 -7.20
CA SER A 117 -8.24 -3.69 -6.61
C SER A 117 -8.79 -4.96 -5.97
N LEU A 118 -8.36 -6.15 -6.40
CA LEU A 118 -8.75 -7.42 -5.77
C LEU A 118 -8.43 -7.45 -4.28
N GLY A 119 -7.34 -6.82 -3.84
CA GLY A 119 -6.97 -6.73 -2.43
C GLY A 119 -8.08 -6.12 -1.56
N THR A 120 -8.80 -5.13 -2.06
CA THR A 120 -9.92 -4.50 -1.35
C THR A 120 -11.11 -5.45 -1.23
N PHE A 121 -11.44 -6.20 -2.29
CA PHE A 121 -12.54 -7.17 -2.25
C PHE A 121 -12.20 -8.34 -1.33
N LEU A 122 -10.98 -8.86 -1.43
CA LEU A 122 -10.47 -9.90 -0.54
C LEU A 122 -10.52 -9.44 0.93
N LEU A 123 -10.16 -8.18 1.21
CA LEU A 123 -10.22 -7.61 2.56
C LEU A 123 -11.66 -7.59 3.11
N ILE A 124 -12.65 -7.20 2.30
CA ILE A 124 -14.05 -7.17 2.74
C ILE A 124 -14.54 -8.58 3.09
N LEU A 125 -14.24 -9.56 2.24
CA LEU A 125 -14.62 -10.96 2.47
C LEU A 125 -13.89 -11.54 3.69
N ALA A 126 -12.58 -11.31 3.78
CA ALA A 126 -11.77 -11.79 4.89
C ALA A 126 -12.19 -11.13 6.23
N ALA A 127 -12.53 -9.83 6.22
CA ALA A 127 -13.01 -9.13 7.39
C ALA A 127 -14.36 -9.70 7.90
N ALA A 128 -15.27 -10.03 6.98
CA ALA A 128 -16.53 -10.66 7.33
C ALA A 128 -16.33 -12.01 8.03
N VAL A 129 -15.38 -12.82 7.55
CA VAL A 129 -15.06 -14.13 8.15
C VAL A 129 -14.31 -13.97 9.48
N VAL A 130 -13.20 -13.18 9.47
CA VAL A 130 -12.30 -13.06 10.63
C VAL A 130 -12.95 -12.30 11.79
N PHE A 131 -13.68 -11.23 11.50
CA PHE A 131 -14.34 -10.42 12.52
C PHE A 131 -15.81 -10.77 12.71
N ARG A 132 -16.32 -11.78 11.98
CA ARG A 132 -17.72 -12.22 12.00
C ARG A 132 -18.70 -11.08 11.73
N GLU A 133 -18.33 -10.17 10.82
CA GLU A 133 -19.17 -9.05 10.41
C GLU A 133 -20.20 -9.50 9.38
N LYS A 134 -21.43 -9.02 9.52
CA LYS A 134 -22.49 -9.31 8.54
C LYS A 134 -22.24 -8.49 7.27
N LEU A 135 -22.06 -9.15 6.13
CA LEU A 135 -22.04 -8.48 4.83
C LEU A 135 -23.45 -7.94 4.55
N THR A 136 -23.55 -6.63 4.41
CA THR A 136 -24.81 -6.03 4.01
C THR A 136 -24.96 -6.10 2.49
N LEU A 137 -26.18 -6.24 1.99
CA LEU A 137 -26.45 -6.19 0.55
C LEU A 137 -25.87 -4.92 -0.10
N ARG A 138 -25.91 -3.79 0.61
CA ARG A 138 -25.33 -2.53 0.13
C ARG A 138 -23.82 -2.64 -0.09
N SER A 139 -23.08 -3.31 0.82
CA SER A 139 -21.64 -3.54 0.68
C SER A 139 -21.34 -4.45 -0.50
N ILE A 140 -22.12 -5.52 -0.68
CA ILE A 140 -21.97 -6.46 -1.81
C ILE A 140 -22.23 -5.72 -3.14
N PHE A 141 -23.34 -4.98 -3.23
CA PHE A 141 -23.65 -4.18 -4.43
C PHE A 141 -22.57 -3.14 -4.72
N GLY A 142 -22.07 -2.41 -3.71
CA GLY A 142 -20.98 -1.45 -3.88
C GLY A 142 -19.71 -2.10 -4.40
N CYS A 143 -19.34 -3.27 -3.88
CA CYS A 143 -18.19 -4.04 -4.36
C CYS A 143 -18.39 -4.49 -5.82
N LEU A 144 -19.52 -5.08 -6.17
CA LEU A 144 -19.81 -5.54 -7.52
C LEU A 144 -19.81 -4.37 -8.51
N LEU A 145 -20.43 -3.25 -8.15
CA LEU A 145 -20.47 -2.06 -8.98
C LEU A 145 -19.06 -1.47 -9.20
N GLY A 146 -18.27 -1.36 -8.13
CA GLY A 146 -16.90 -0.87 -8.22
C GLY A 146 -16.01 -1.78 -9.08
N PHE A 147 -16.11 -3.09 -8.88
CA PHE A 147 -15.34 -4.07 -9.66
C PHE A 147 -15.75 -4.06 -11.14
N SER A 148 -17.06 -4.06 -11.43
CA SER A 148 -17.54 -3.99 -12.82
C SER A 148 -17.10 -2.71 -13.52
N GLY A 149 -17.06 -1.56 -12.83
CA GLY A 149 -16.52 -0.31 -13.35
C GLY A 149 -15.05 -0.42 -13.76
N ILE A 150 -14.20 -1.01 -12.91
CA ILE A 150 -12.79 -1.23 -13.21
C ILE A 150 -12.63 -2.18 -14.43
N VAL A 151 -13.41 -3.27 -14.46
CA VAL A 151 -13.39 -4.21 -15.59
C VAL A 151 -13.81 -3.52 -16.88
N LEU A 152 -14.90 -2.75 -16.88
CA LEU A 152 -15.41 -2.02 -18.05
C LEU A 152 -14.38 -1.05 -18.63
N ILE A 153 -13.71 -0.26 -17.80
CA ILE A 153 -12.67 0.68 -18.25
C ILE A 153 -11.51 -0.05 -18.93
N ASN A 154 -11.24 -1.29 -18.54
CA ASN A 154 -10.10 -2.06 -19.03
C ASN A 154 -10.45 -3.08 -20.11
N LEU A 155 -11.73 -3.27 -20.47
CA LEU A 155 -12.16 -4.19 -21.54
C LEU A 155 -11.59 -3.82 -22.92
N GLY A 156 -11.24 -2.56 -23.15
CA GLY A 156 -10.62 -2.09 -24.39
C GLY A 156 -9.09 -2.10 -24.41
N SER A 157 -8.44 -2.37 -23.27
CA SER A 157 -6.98 -2.48 -23.22
C SER A 157 -6.57 -3.85 -23.75
N THR A 158 -5.68 -3.87 -24.76
CA THR A 158 -5.10 -5.10 -25.32
C THR A 158 -4.43 -5.88 -24.19
N ALA A 159 -5.20 -6.79 -23.62
CA ALA A 159 -4.75 -7.67 -22.58
C ALA A 159 -3.77 -8.68 -23.20
N GLY A 160 -2.47 -8.42 -23.10
CA GLY A 160 -1.44 -9.42 -23.38
C GLY A 160 -1.67 -10.69 -22.54
N GLN A 161 -0.90 -11.73 -22.79
CA GLN A 161 -0.96 -12.97 -22.01
C GLN A 161 -0.65 -12.70 -20.52
N PHE A 162 -1.23 -13.51 -19.63
CA PHE A 162 -0.93 -13.50 -18.21
C PHE A 162 0.55 -13.79 -17.98
N THR A 163 1.20 -12.95 -17.17
CA THR A 163 2.60 -13.11 -16.80
C THR A 163 2.75 -13.33 -15.31
N LEU A 164 3.52 -14.33 -14.92
CA LEU A 164 3.75 -14.60 -13.50
C LEU A 164 4.55 -13.47 -12.83
N SER A 165 5.51 -12.88 -13.58
CA SER A 165 6.37 -11.79 -13.10
C SER A 165 5.65 -10.45 -12.94
N GLY A 166 4.52 -10.25 -13.64
CA GLY A 166 3.67 -9.07 -13.51
C GLY A 166 2.40 -9.37 -12.73
N ASP A 167 1.49 -10.08 -13.38
CA ASP A 167 0.14 -10.32 -12.85
C ASP A 167 0.14 -11.21 -11.61
N GLY A 168 1.01 -12.24 -11.59
CA GLY A 168 1.19 -13.10 -10.41
C GLY A 168 1.71 -12.34 -9.20
N MET A 169 2.64 -11.40 -9.40
CA MET A 169 3.14 -10.55 -8.31
C MET A 169 2.05 -9.61 -7.78
N LEU A 170 1.18 -9.07 -8.65
CA LEU A 170 0.03 -8.27 -8.23
C LEU A 170 -0.99 -9.07 -7.42
N LEU A 171 -1.22 -10.33 -7.77
CA LEU A 171 -2.06 -11.21 -6.95
C LEU A 171 -1.46 -11.44 -5.56
N CYS A 172 -0.16 -11.70 -5.47
CA CYS A 172 0.54 -11.80 -4.19
C CYS A 172 0.45 -10.49 -3.39
N SER A 173 0.61 -9.34 -4.06
CA SER A 173 0.42 -8.02 -3.48
C SER A 173 -0.98 -7.86 -2.89
N SER A 174 -2.02 -8.24 -3.64
CA SER A 174 -3.42 -8.15 -3.21
C SER A 174 -3.71 -9.00 -1.97
N VAL A 175 -3.11 -10.19 -1.87
CA VAL A 175 -3.21 -11.04 -0.67
C VAL A 175 -2.51 -10.38 0.52
N CYS A 176 -1.33 -9.80 0.31
CA CYS A 176 -0.62 -9.05 1.35
C CYS A 176 -1.41 -7.81 1.78
N ALA A 177 -2.01 -7.07 0.84
CA ALA A 177 -2.87 -5.92 1.14
C ALA A 177 -4.09 -6.31 1.99
N MET A 178 -4.75 -7.41 1.66
CA MET A 178 -5.83 -7.99 2.45
C MET A 178 -5.37 -8.29 3.89
N ALA A 179 -4.29 -9.03 4.04
CA ALA A 179 -3.77 -9.40 5.36
C ALA A 179 -3.30 -8.16 6.15
N GLY A 180 -2.65 -7.20 5.47
CA GLY A 180 -2.27 -5.90 6.02
C GLY A 180 -3.47 -5.11 6.51
N GLY A 181 -4.56 -5.07 5.74
CA GLY A 181 -5.82 -4.41 6.13
C GLY A 181 -6.47 -5.02 7.38
N LEU A 182 -6.43 -6.36 7.52
CA LEU A 182 -6.87 -7.03 8.76
C LEU A 182 -5.98 -6.64 9.94
N LEU A 183 -4.65 -6.63 9.76
CA LEU A 183 -3.70 -6.22 10.80
C LEU A 183 -3.87 -4.75 11.18
N THR A 184 -4.16 -3.86 10.21
CA THR A 184 -4.49 -2.45 10.45
C THR A 184 -5.60 -2.35 11.50
N ARG A 185 -6.72 -3.05 11.30
CA ARG A 185 -7.85 -3.03 12.26
C ARG A 185 -7.45 -3.53 13.64
N VAL A 186 -6.59 -4.55 13.73
CA VAL A 186 -6.14 -5.11 15.01
C VAL A 186 -5.21 -4.15 15.75
N VAL A 187 -4.27 -3.53 15.04
CA VAL A 187 -3.25 -2.64 15.61
C VAL A 187 -3.87 -1.31 16.01
N THR A 188 -4.69 -0.70 15.16
CA THR A 188 -5.28 0.63 15.38
C THR A 188 -6.34 0.65 16.49
N ARG A 189 -6.84 -0.51 16.92
CA ARG A 189 -7.66 -0.62 18.15
C ARG A 189 -6.85 -0.41 19.44
N LYS A 190 -5.52 -0.51 19.37
CA LYS A 190 -4.64 -0.52 20.54
C LYS A 190 -3.66 0.65 20.57
N MET A 191 -3.51 1.36 19.45
CA MET A 191 -2.63 2.52 19.34
C MET A 191 -3.17 3.51 18.31
N ASP A 192 -2.67 4.74 18.36
CA ASP A 192 -3.06 5.79 17.42
C ASP A 192 -2.82 5.36 15.95
N PRO A 193 -3.82 5.49 15.05
CA PRO A 193 -3.70 5.06 13.66
C PRO A 193 -2.56 5.73 12.89
N LEU A 194 -2.30 7.02 13.15
CA LEU A 194 -1.22 7.76 12.49
C LEU A 194 0.15 7.20 12.91
N VAL A 195 0.31 6.92 14.20
CA VAL A 195 1.54 6.32 14.76
C VAL A 195 1.72 4.89 14.25
N ALA A 196 0.63 4.09 14.20
CA ALA A 196 0.66 2.74 13.65
C ALA A 196 1.11 2.72 12.19
N THR A 197 0.54 3.62 11.37
CA THR A 197 0.89 3.75 9.95
C THR A 197 2.35 4.18 9.79
N GLY A 198 2.80 5.19 10.52
CA GLY A 198 4.19 5.65 10.48
C GLY A 198 5.19 4.55 10.83
N HIS A 199 4.91 3.75 11.87
CA HIS A 199 5.75 2.59 12.21
C HIS A 199 5.70 1.50 11.12
N SER A 200 4.53 1.20 10.56
CA SER A 200 4.40 0.22 9.48
C SER A 200 5.25 0.61 8.27
N LEU A 201 5.16 1.87 7.83
CA LEU A 201 5.94 2.39 6.71
C LEU A 201 7.45 2.37 7.02
N ALA A 202 7.85 2.87 8.19
CA ALA A 202 9.26 2.92 8.58
C ALA A 202 9.87 1.52 8.73
N LEU A 203 9.19 0.59 9.41
CA LEU A 203 9.64 -0.80 9.56
C LEU A 203 9.68 -1.53 8.22
N GLY A 204 8.62 -1.41 7.41
CA GLY A 204 8.57 -2.04 6.10
C GLY A 204 9.63 -1.50 5.14
N GLY A 205 9.84 -0.18 5.14
CA GLY A 205 10.91 0.46 4.37
C GLY A 205 12.30 0.01 4.83
N ALA A 206 12.53 -0.05 6.15
CA ALA A 206 13.78 -0.54 6.73
C ALA A 206 14.07 -2.02 6.40
N LEU A 207 13.04 -2.84 6.18
CA LEU A 207 13.19 -4.24 5.74
C LEU A 207 13.46 -4.35 4.24
N LEU A 208 12.85 -3.49 3.43
CA LEU A 208 13.04 -3.50 1.97
C LEU A 208 14.43 -3.06 1.53
N ILE A 209 15.06 -2.12 2.26
CA ILE A 209 16.41 -1.65 1.94
C ILE A 209 17.43 -2.79 1.94
N PRO A 210 17.63 -3.53 3.06
CA PRO A 210 18.58 -4.64 3.06
C PRO A 210 18.18 -5.76 2.09
N ALA A 211 16.87 -6.01 1.92
CA ALA A 211 16.41 -6.98 0.93
C ALA A 211 16.84 -6.59 -0.50
N GLY A 212 16.69 -5.32 -0.87
CA GLY A 212 17.14 -4.81 -2.16
C GLY A 212 18.65 -4.93 -2.36
N LEU A 213 19.44 -4.56 -1.33
CA LEU A 213 20.90 -4.69 -1.38
C LEU A 213 21.36 -6.16 -1.52
N LEU A 214 20.74 -7.08 -0.78
CA LEU A 214 21.03 -8.52 -0.89
C LEU A 214 20.66 -9.10 -2.26
N MET A 215 19.71 -8.48 -2.96
CA MET A 215 19.33 -8.83 -4.34
C MET A 215 20.21 -8.18 -5.41
N GLY A 216 21.32 -7.55 -5.01
CA GLY A 216 22.27 -6.95 -5.93
C GLY A 216 21.93 -5.52 -6.36
N ALA A 217 21.04 -4.82 -5.62
CA ALA A 217 20.82 -3.39 -5.88
C ALA A 217 22.10 -2.61 -5.66
N HIS A 218 22.46 -1.82 -6.66
CA HIS A 218 23.48 -0.80 -6.49
C HIS A 218 22.80 0.53 -6.17
N PRO A 219 23.32 1.32 -5.20
CA PRO A 219 22.83 2.67 -4.97
C PRO A 219 23.04 3.49 -6.25
N VAL A 220 21.98 3.66 -7.01
CA VAL A 220 22.00 4.42 -8.25
C VAL A 220 22.03 5.90 -7.87
N GLY A 221 23.05 6.62 -8.31
CA GLY A 221 23.12 8.07 -8.18
C GLY A 221 21.92 8.69 -8.90
N VAL A 222 21.26 9.65 -8.25
CA VAL A 222 20.17 10.43 -8.86
C VAL A 222 20.71 11.07 -10.15
N ARG A 223 20.25 10.62 -11.30
CA ARG A 223 20.45 11.33 -12.56
C ARG A 223 19.50 12.53 -12.56
N LEU A 224 19.98 13.67 -12.09
CA LEU A 224 19.28 14.97 -12.16
C LEU A 224 19.09 15.48 -13.62
N GLN A 225 19.09 14.62 -14.61
CA GLN A 225 18.95 14.99 -16.01
C GLN A 225 17.50 15.29 -16.46
N GLY A 226 16.53 15.15 -15.60
CA GLY A 226 15.11 15.42 -15.90
C GLY A 226 14.53 16.68 -15.22
N LEU A 227 15.34 17.52 -14.60
CA LEU A 227 14.91 18.74 -13.91
C LEU A 227 15.37 20.06 -14.57
N LEU A 228 15.85 20.00 -15.83
CA LEU A 228 16.13 21.19 -16.67
C LEU A 228 15.26 21.20 -17.90
#